data_d10ddac629db87e246003130af5fa18b
#
_entry.id   d10ddac629db87e246003130af5fa18b
#
_cell.length_a   1.000
_cell.length_b   1.000
_cell.length_c   1.000
_cell.angle_alpha   90.00
_cell.angle_beta   90.00
_cell.angle_gamma   90.00
#
_symmetry.space_group_name_H-M   'P 1'
#
loop_
_entity.id
_entity.type
_entity.pdbx_description
1 polymer ?
#
loop_
_entity_poly.entity_id
_entity_poly.type
_entity_poly.pdbx_seq_one_letter_code
_entity_poly.pdbx_strand_id
1 'polypeptide(L)'
;WCEAQHVLPFFSMASFTRSLCSFSRINLGLQGSRVLTQVPNLSSRRTFTASKPFPVAQYGGRFTVTMLPGDGIGPEMMGYVQNIFRYAGVPVDFEVIQITKNSTDDEFENAMICIRRNGVALKGSIESKYGNASSGSRNATLRTQLDLFANVLHCKTYPSIQSRHSDVDIIIIRENTEGEYSMLEHENVKGVIESMKIITRKGSERIARYAFEYAIRHGRKKVTAVHKANIMKLSDGLFLETCRSIAKEYPEIEFSDMIVDNTCMQLVARPQQFDVMVMPNLYGNVVSNVVCGLVGGPGLLSGRNYGEHFAVFEPGTRNTGASVAGRNIANPVAMLNSACDMLEHLDLQSHADLIRDAIDRTLNVDKIHTADLGGQATSLDVVQNIIHVIQANTKDSSW
;
A
#
# COMPACT_ATOMS: atom_id res chain seq x y z
N TRP A 1 40.65 -6.12 -19.44
CA TRP A 1 41.73 -5.35 -20.05
C TRP A 1 41.94 -4.09 -19.26
N CYS A 2 43.14 -4.02 -18.76
CA CYS A 2 43.79 -3.09 -17.86
C CYS A 2 44.15 -1.74 -18.52
N GLU A 3 44.35 -0.76 -17.61
CA GLU A 3 45.31 0.39 -17.71
C GLU A 3 44.96 1.51 -18.68
N ALA A 4 44.88 2.76 -18.27
CA ALA A 4 45.97 3.58 -17.74
C ALA A 4 45.49 4.83 -16.98
N GLN A 5 46.22 5.12 -15.94
CA GLN A 5 46.27 6.36 -15.16
C GLN A 5 46.64 7.57 -16.03
N HIS A 6 46.11 8.74 -15.74
CA HIS A 6 46.91 9.97 -15.69
C HIS A 6 46.32 11.00 -14.72
N VAL A 7 47.19 11.53 -13.93
CA VAL A 7 47.07 12.42 -12.78
C VAL A 7 47.43 13.84 -13.16
N LEU A 8 46.74 14.84 -12.54
CA LEU A 8 47.17 16.23 -12.21
C LEU A 8 46.89 17.37 -13.23
N PRO A 9 46.92 18.67 -12.78
CA PRO A 9 46.79 19.20 -11.41
C PRO A 9 45.82 20.40 -11.23
N PHE A 10 45.63 20.76 -9.98
CA PHE A 10 45.25 22.04 -9.36
C PHE A 10 45.45 23.33 -10.18
N PHE A 11 44.46 24.22 -10.13
CA PHE A 11 44.70 25.66 -10.09
C PHE A 11 43.78 26.34 -9.06
N SER A 12 44.46 27.09 -8.18
CA SER A 12 43.97 27.92 -7.09
C SER A 12 43.91 29.38 -7.53
N MET A 13 43.21 30.20 -6.74
CA MET A 13 43.19 31.68 -6.65
C MET A 13 42.23 32.40 -7.63
N ALA A 14 41.57 33.47 -7.25
CA ALA A 14 41.66 34.39 -6.12
C ALA A 14 40.40 35.29 -6.06
N SER A 15 40.07 35.63 -4.89
CA SER A 15 39.44 36.84 -4.37
C SER A 15 39.06 37.98 -5.35
N PHE A 16 37.80 38.48 -5.22
CA PHE A 16 37.53 39.90 -5.47
C PHE A 16 36.63 40.47 -4.35
N THR A 17 37.13 41.58 -3.85
CA THR A 17 36.74 42.36 -2.68
C THR A 17 35.50 43.21 -2.90
N ARG A 18 34.74 43.35 -1.83
CA ARG A 18 33.97 44.50 -1.30
C ARG A 18 33.75 45.72 -2.21
N SER A 19 32.48 46.13 -2.30
CA SER A 19 32.14 47.56 -2.29
C SER A 19 30.96 47.80 -1.35
N LEU A 20 31.25 48.60 -0.34
CA LEU A 20 30.32 49.20 0.61
C LEU A 20 29.62 50.36 -0.10
N CYS A 21 28.32 50.51 0.05
CA CYS A 21 27.63 51.76 -0.09
C CYS A 21 26.68 51.96 1.07
N SER A 22 27.08 52.85 1.98
CA SER A 22 26.31 53.42 3.05
C SER A 22 25.26 54.38 2.48
N PHE A 23 24.01 54.27 2.98
CA PHE A 23 23.11 55.44 2.98
C PHE A 23 22.40 55.55 4.30
N SER A 24 22.42 56.78 4.72
CA SER A 24 22.10 57.40 6.00
C SER A 24 20.67 57.18 6.53
N ARG A 25 20.61 57.17 7.84
CA ARG A 25 19.42 57.27 8.68
C ARG A 25 18.57 58.52 8.36
N ILE A 26 17.26 58.34 8.26
CA ILE A 26 16.30 59.38 8.57
C ILE A 26 15.38 58.83 9.68
N ASN A 27 15.48 59.42 10.85
CA ASN A 27 14.54 59.27 11.98
C ASN A 27 13.32 60.10 11.66
N LEU A 28 12.15 59.49 11.63
CA LEU A 28 10.88 60.20 11.81
C LEU A 28 10.04 59.38 12.82
N GLY A 29 10.00 59.92 14.01
CA GLY A 29 9.11 59.45 15.04
C GLY A 29 7.64 59.75 14.69
N LEU A 30 6.79 58.73 14.86
CA LEU A 30 5.36 58.90 15.05
C LEU A 30 4.88 57.90 16.05
N GLN A 31 4.32 58.43 17.12
CA GLN A 31 3.56 57.74 18.14
C GLN A 31 2.29 57.12 17.54
N GLY A 32 1.90 55.99 18.04
CA GLY A 32 0.48 55.68 18.01
C GLY A 32 0.11 54.24 17.72
N SER A 33 -0.50 53.63 18.69
CA SER A 33 -1.46 52.53 18.61
C SER A 33 -0.89 51.10 18.34
N ARG A 34 -0.73 50.40 19.45
CA ARG A 34 -0.71 48.93 19.45
C ARG A 34 -2.03 48.41 18.89
N VAL A 35 -2.07 48.12 17.60
CA VAL A 35 -3.04 47.19 17.04
C VAL A 35 -2.51 45.78 17.31
N LEU A 36 -3.09 45.14 18.31
CA LEU A 36 -2.98 43.69 18.49
C LEU A 36 -3.63 43.05 17.25
N THR A 37 -2.86 42.79 16.20
CA THR A 37 -3.26 41.86 15.16
C THR A 37 -3.40 40.51 15.83
N GLN A 38 -4.62 40.10 16.08
CA GLN A 38 -4.97 38.73 16.40
C GLN A 38 -4.44 37.86 15.27
N VAL A 39 -3.43 37.07 15.58
CA VAL A 39 -3.01 35.94 14.78
C VAL A 39 -4.24 35.03 14.64
N PRO A 40 -4.74 34.72 13.45
CA PRO A 40 -5.86 33.82 13.33
C PRO A 40 -5.44 32.48 13.93
N ASN A 41 -6.23 32.03 14.86
CA ASN A 41 -6.12 30.74 15.53
C ASN A 41 -6.11 29.62 14.45
N LEU A 42 -4.96 29.04 14.19
CA LEU A 42 -4.78 27.90 13.28
C LEU A 42 -5.36 26.63 13.93
N SER A 43 -6.64 26.65 14.28
CA SER A 43 -7.37 25.50 14.79
C SER A 43 -8.49 25.06 13.84
N SER A 44 -8.16 24.88 12.57
CA SER A 44 -8.92 23.99 11.70
C SER A 44 -7.96 23.10 10.93
N ARG A 45 -7.24 22.25 11.68
CA ARG A 45 -6.73 21.02 11.09
C ARG A 45 -7.97 20.30 10.59
N ARG A 46 -8.23 20.35 9.29
CA ARG A 46 -9.11 19.37 8.64
C ARG A 46 -8.34 18.05 8.72
N THR A 47 -8.42 17.40 9.85
CA THR A 47 -8.13 15.99 9.94
C THR A 47 -9.00 15.33 8.87
N PHE A 48 -8.41 14.53 8.00
CA PHE A 48 -9.10 13.44 7.32
C PHE A 48 -9.46 12.43 8.42
N THR A 49 -10.17 12.88 9.40
CA THR A 49 -10.90 11.97 10.25
C THR A 49 -11.84 11.26 9.28
N ALA A 50 -11.79 9.97 9.30
CA ALA A 50 -12.90 9.14 8.85
C ALA A 50 -14.15 9.63 9.62
N SER A 51 -14.66 10.80 9.21
CA SER A 51 -15.70 11.54 9.92
C SER A 51 -17.08 11.01 9.62
N LYS A 52 -17.14 9.95 8.80
CA LYS A 52 -18.31 9.06 8.71
C LYS A 52 -17.76 7.65 8.67
N PRO A 53 -18.24 6.75 9.56
CA PRO A 53 -17.96 5.34 9.40
C PRO A 53 -18.35 4.96 7.97
N PHE A 54 -17.47 4.22 7.30
CA PHE A 54 -17.80 3.63 5.99
C PHE A 54 -19.19 3.02 6.10
N PRO A 55 -20.07 3.15 5.08
CA PRO A 55 -21.34 2.46 5.06
C PRO A 55 -21.04 0.95 5.02
N VAL A 56 -20.99 0.33 6.18
CA VAL A 56 -20.75 -1.10 6.32
C VAL A 56 -22.09 -1.77 6.54
N ALA A 57 -22.41 -2.75 5.70
CA ALA A 57 -23.63 -3.52 5.84
C ALA A 57 -23.55 -4.41 7.08
N GLN A 58 -24.37 -4.12 8.08
CA GLN A 58 -24.43 -4.88 9.34
C GLN A 58 -25.86 -5.31 9.63
N TYR A 59 -26.06 -6.61 9.81
CA TYR A 59 -27.36 -7.21 10.10
C TYR A 59 -27.25 -8.15 11.30
N GLY A 60 -28.10 -7.96 12.31
CA GLY A 60 -28.13 -8.81 13.50
C GLY A 60 -26.78 -8.90 14.24
N GLY A 61 -25.99 -7.82 14.23
CA GLY A 61 -24.66 -7.81 14.85
C GLY A 61 -23.54 -8.45 14.00
N ARG A 62 -23.85 -8.92 12.78
CA ARG A 62 -22.90 -9.52 11.85
C ARG A 62 -22.65 -8.59 10.66
N PHE A 63 -21.41 -8.50 10.23
CA PHE A 63 -21.00 -7.72 9.05
C PHE A 63 -21.21 -8.54 7.77
N THR A 64 -21.70 -7.90 6.71
CA THR A 64 -21.77 -8.52 5.37
C THR A 64 -20.64 -7.95 4.50
N VAL A 65 -19.77 -8.81 4.01
CA VAL A 65 -18.61 -8.46 3.18
C VAL A 65 -18.74 -9.14 1.82
N THR A 66 -18.48 -8.38 0.75
CA THR A 66 -18.42 -8.97 -0.59
C THR A 66 -17.13 -9.78 -0.76
N MET A 67 -17.24 -11.04 -1.17
CA MET A 67 -16.12 -11.92 -1.43
C MET A 67 -15.99 -12.17 -2.93
N LEU A 68 -14.88 -11.80 -3.52
CA LEU A 68 -14.54 -12.02 -4.92
C LEU A 68 -13.39 -13.03 -5.02
N PRO A 69 -13.64 -14.32 -5.22
CA PRO A 69 -12.57 -15.32 -5.26
C PRO A 69 -11.51 -15.06 -6.34
N GLY A 70 -11.92 -14.59 -7.50
CA GLY A 70 -11.01 -14.34 -8.63
C GLY A 70 -10.56 -15.63 -9.31
N ASP A 71 -9.37 -15.57 -9.95
CA ASP A 71 -8.79 -16.66 -10.71
C ASP A 71 -7.69 -17.42 -9.92
N GLY A 72 -7.25 -18.54 -10.48
CA GLY A 72 -6.12 -19.32 -9.97
C GLY A 72 -6.34 -19.89 -8.58
N ILE A 73 -5.46 -19.56 -7.63
CA ILE A 73 -5.55 -20.04 -6.23
C ILE A 73 -6.64 -19.33 -5.41
N GLY A 74 -7.25 -18.27 -5.94
CA GLY A 74 -8.19 -17.45 -5.19
C GLY A 74 -9.35 -18.21 -4.55
N PRO A 75 -10.11 -19.07 -5.27
CA PRO A 75 -11.18 -19.86 -4.69
C PRO A 75 -10.75 -20.77 -3.53
N GLU A 76 -9.57 -21.38 -3.65
CA GLU A 76 -8.97 -22.21 -2.59
C GLU A 76 -8.64 -21.37 -1.34
N MET A 77 -7.98 -20.23 -1.52
CA MET A 77 -7.62 -19.31 -0.42
C MET A 77 -8.85 -18.75 0.30
N MET A 78 -9.91 -18.40 -0.45
CA MET A 78 -11.17 -17.93 0.14
C MET A 78 -11.87 -19.02 0.97
N GLY A 79 -11.81 -20.28 0.55
CA GLY A 79 -12.29 -21.42 1.33
C GLY A 79 -11.56 -21.54 2.67
N TYR A 80 -10.24 -21.31 2.68
CA TYR A 80 -9.47 -21.32 3.92
C TYR A 80 -9.84 -20.17 4.86
N VAL A 81 -10.06 -18.96 4.34
CA VAL A 81 -10.55 -17.83 5.13
C VAL A 81 -11.89 -18.14 5.77
N GLN A 82 -12.85 -18.67 5.01
CA GLN A 82 -14.18 -19.04 5.54
C GLN A 82 -14.08 -20.09 6.64
N ASN A 83 -13.20 -21.08 6.48
CA ASN A 83 -12.99 -22.12 7.49
C ASN A 83 -12.39 -21.52 8.77
N ILE A 84 -11.34 -20.73 8.69
CA ILE A 84 -10.70 -20.11 9.85
C ILE A 84 -11.69 -19.18 10.56
N PHE A 85 -12.47 -18.36 9.84
CA PHE A 85 -13.48 -17.49 10.43
C PHE A 85 -14.55 -18.25 11.19
N ARG A 86 -14.95 -19.43 10.68
CA ARG A 86 -15.89 -20.31 11.39
C ARG A 86 -15.32 -20.79 12.73
N TYR A 87 -14.06 -21.24 12.76
CA TYR A 87 -13.43 -21.71 13.99
C TYR A 87 -13.08 -20.59 14.96
N ALA A 88 -12.78 -19.40 14.47
CA ALA A 88 -12.51 -18.21 15.28
C ALA A 88 -13.79 -17.47 15.74
N GLY A 89 -14.98 -17.94 15.34
CA GLY A 89 -16.26 -17.32 15.72
C GLY A 89 -16.43 -15.88 15.17
N VAL A 90 -15.82 -15.56 14.03
CA VAL A 90 -15.84 -14.21 13.45
C VAL A 90 -17.26 -13.84 13.01
N PRO A 91 -17.79 -12.66 13.42
CA PRO A 91 -19.15 -12.23 13.08
C PRO A 91 -19.21 -11.57 11.68
N VAL A 92 -18.71 -12.27 10.66
CA VAL A 92 -18.72 -11.84 9.26
C VAL A 92 -19.41 -12.87 8.40
N ASP A 93 -20.33 -12.41 7.56
CA ASP A 93 -21.00 -13.20 6.52
C ASP A 93 -20.50 -12.77 5.15
N PHE A 94 -20.12 -13.73 4.31
CA PHE A 94 -19.58 -13.43 2.98
C PHE A 94 -20.66 -13.58 1.90
N GLU A 95 -20.87 -12.51 1.15
CA GLU A 95 -21.61 -12.54 -0.11
C GLU A 95 -20.63 -12.85 -1.24
N VAL A 96 -20.64 -14.10 -1.70
CA VAL A 96 -19.68 -14.61 -2.67
C VAL A 96 -20.17 -14.33 -4.10
N ILE A 97 -19.40 -13.52 -4.85
CA ILE A 97 -19.65 -13.21 -6.25
C ILE A 97 -18.49 -13.74 -7.09
N GLN A 98 -18.80 -14.64 -8.01
CA GLN A 98 -17.79 -15.25 -8.88
C GLN A 98 -17.41 -14.29 -10.00
N ILE A 99 -16.19 -13.76 -9.96
CA ILE A 99 -15.62 -12.93 -11.01
C ILE A 99 -14.29 -13.52 -11.44
N THR A 100 -14.19 -13.79 -12.72
CA THR A 100 -13.00 -14.37 -13.36
C THR A 100 -12.61 -13.55 -14.59
N LYS A 101 -11.50 -13.91 -15.23
CA LYS A 101 -11.10 -13.32 -16.52
C LYS A 101 -12.12 -13.49 -17.64
N ASN A 102 -13.04 -14.45 -17.52
CA ASN A 102 -14.04 -14.76 -18.53
C ASN A 102 -15.43 -14.20 -18.21
N SER A 103 -15.62 -13.59 -17.03
CA SER A 103 -16.90 -13.02 -16.63
C SER A 103 -17.35 -11.91 -17.60
N THR A 104 -18.65 -11.76 -17.79
CA THR A 104 -19.25 -10.70 -18.61
C THR A 104 -19.15 -9.34 -17.90
N ASP A 105 -19.48 -8.26 -18.63
CA ASP A 105 -19.50 -6.92 -18.04
C ASP A 105 -20.68 -6.77 -17.08
N ASP A 106 -21.83 -7.44 -17.33
CA ASP A 106 -22.97 -7.46 -16.43
C ASP A 106 -22.64 -8.16 -15.10
N GLU A 107 -21.92 -9.28 -15.13
CA GLU A 107 -21.44 -9.96 -13.92
C GLU A 107 -20.47 -9.07 -13.12
N PHE A 108 -19.62 -8.33 -13.83
CA PHE A 108 -18.71 -7.39 -13.18
C PHE A 108 -19.47 -6.20 -12.55
N GLU A 109 -20.45 -5.64 -13.23
CA GLU A 109 -21.28 -4.54 -12.67
C GLU A 109 -22.09 -5.03 -11.46
N ASN A 110 -22.60 -6.25 -11.48
CA ASN A 110 -23.25 -6.86 -10.31
C ASN A 110 -22.30 -6.95 -9.10
N ALA A 111 -21.03 -7.33 -9.33
CA ALA A 111 -20.02 -7.32 -8.26
C ALA A 111 -19.78 -5.91 -7.72
N MET A 112 -19.71 -4.90 -8.62
CA MET A 112 -19.56 -3.50 -8.22
C MET A 112 -20.74 -2.99 -7.39
N ILE A 113 -21.97 -3.38 -7.73
CA ILE A 113 -23.19 -3.07 -6.96
C ILE A 113 -23.09 -3.68 -5.55
N CYS A 114 -22.67 -4.95 -5.44
CA CYS A 114 -22.51 -5.62 -4.14
C CYS A 114 -21.44 -4.93 -3.28
N ILE A 115 -20.29 -4.55 -3.86
CA ILE A 115 -19.24 -3.82 -3.13
C ILE A 115 -19.76 -2.45 -2.66
N ARG A 116 -20.45 -1.70 -3.53
CA ARG A 116 -21.04 -0.40 -3.15
C ARG A 116 -22.08 -0.51 -2.03
N ARG A 117 -22.86 -1.58 -2.02
CA ARG A 117 -23.85 -1.86 -0.97
C ARG A 117 -23.19 -2.25 0.34
N ASN A 118 -22.21 -3.15 0.29
CA ASN A 118 -21.58 -3.72 1.50
C ASN A 118 -20.46 -2.82 2.07
N GLY A 119 -19.90 -1.90 1.26
CA GLY A 119 -18.82 -0.99 1.65
C GLY A 119 -17.43 -1.64 1.69
N VAL A 120 -17.36 -2.95 1.96
CA VAL A 120 -16.12 -3.70 2.16
C VAL A 120 -16.10 -4.95 1.28
N ALA A 121 -14.92 -5.27 0.73
CA ALA A 121 -14.72 -6.49 -0.03
C ALA A 121 -13.38 -7.18 0.30
N LEU A 122 -13.38 -8.50 0.25
CA LEU A 122 -12.18 -9.35 0.22
C LEU A 122 -12.05 -9.98 -1.17
N LYS A 123 -10.91 -9.77 -1.83
CA LYS A 123 -10.74 -10.11 -3.24
C LYS A 123 -9.48 -10.95 -3.49
N GLY A 124 -9.61 -12.03 -4.27
CA GLY A 124 -8.50 -12.69 -4.93
C GLY A 124 -8.07 -11.97 -6.22
N SER A 125 -7.01 -12.43 -6.84
CA SER A 125 -6.51 -11.82 -8.07
C SER A 125 -7.38 -12.20 -9.26
N ILE A 126 -7.76 -11.20 -10.07
CA ILE A 126 -8.44 -11.41 -11.35
C ILE A 126 -7.39 -11.31 -12.46
N GLU A 127 -7.28 -12.33 -13.29
CA GLU A 127 -6.31 -12.34 -14.40
C GLU A 127 -6.70 -11.32 -15.47
N SER A 128 -5.72 -10.51 -15.90
CA SER A 128 -5.91 -9.57 -17.03
C SER A 128 -5.47 -10.23 -18.33
N LYS A 129 -6.33 -10.23 -19.34
CA LYS A 129 -5.99 -10.74 -20.68
C LYS A 129 -5.02 -9.77 -21.36
N TYR A 130 -3.90 -10.29 -21.87
CA TYR A 130 -3.02 -9.55 -22.78
C TYR A 130 -3.62 -9.58 -24.19
N GLY A 131 -3.63 -8.44 -24.88
CA GLY A 131 -3.96 -8.38 -26.31
C GLY A 131 -5.34 -7.77 -26.70
N ASN A 132 -6.20 -7.43 -25.76
CA ASN A 132 -7.43 -6.69 -26.06
C ASN A 132 -7.30 -5.25 -25.55
N ALA A 133 -6.80 -4.36 -26.41
CA ALA A 133 -6.68 -2.93 -26.10
C ALA A 133 -8.05 -2.25 -25.75
N SER A 134 -9.16 -2.84 -26.23
CA SER A 134 -10.51 -2.34 -25.97
C SER A 134 -11.10 -2.80 -24.62
N SER A 135 -10.54 -3.84 -24.01
CA SER A 135 -10.99 -4.37 -22.72
C SER A 135 -10.01 -4.00 -21.62
N GLY A 136 -10.23 -2.89 -20.96
CA GLY A 136 -9.39 -2.44 -19.83
C GLY A 136 -9.25 -3.49 -18.73
N SER A 137 -8.21 -3.38 -17.91
CA SER A 137 -8.01 -4.28 -16.77
C SER A 137 -9.16 -4.12 -15.75
N ARG A 138 -9.94 -5.17 -15.50
CA ARG A 138 -11.01 -5.18 -14.48
C ARG A 138 -10.53 -4.75 -13.11
N ASN A 139 -9.29 -5.11 -12.75
CA ASN A 139 -8.67 -4.65 -11.52
C ASN A 139 -8.48 -3.13 -11.49
N ALA A 140 -8.09 -2.51 -12.61
CA ALA A 140 -7.95 -1.06 -12.71
C ALA A 140 -9.32 -0.38 -12.69
N THR A 141 -10.30 -0.90 -13.45
CA THR A 141 -11.67 -0.40 -13.46
C THR A 141 -12.31 -0.40 -12.07
N LEU A 142 -12.15 -1.50 -11.32
CA LEU A 142 -12.64 -1.61 -9.94
C LEU A 142 -12.08 -0.50 -9.05
N ARG A 143 -10.76 -0.26 -9.12
CA ARG A 143 -10.11 0.78 -8.31
C ARG A 143 -10.57 2.18 -8.66
N THR A 144 -10.67 2.46 -9.96
CA THR A 144 -11.08 3.78 -10.45
C THR A 144 -12.55 4.05 -10.14
N GLN A 145 -13.44 3.09 -10.37
CA GLN A 145 -14.87 3.25 -10.12
C GLN A 145 -15.25 3.34 -8.64
N LEU A 146 -14.47 2.74 -7.76
CA LEU A 146 -14.63 2.84 -6.31
C LEU A 146 -13.74 3.93 -5.68
N ASP A 147 -13.01 4.69 -6.50
CA ASP A 147 -12.02 5.71 -6.07
C ASP A 147 -11.09 5.20 -4.95
N LEU A 148 -10.55 4.00 -5.12
CA LEU A 148 -9.61 3.39 -4.17
C LEU A 148 -8.22 4.01 -4.35
N PHE A 149 -8.06 5.23 -3.90
CA PHE A 149 -6.90 6.07 -4.19
C PHE A 149 -5.61 5.63 -3.45
N ALA A 150 -5.73 5.01 -2.29
CA ALA A 150 -4.58 4.58 -1.50
C ALA A 150 -4.48 3.06 -1.47
N ASN A 151 -3.37 2.52 -1.99
CA ASN A 151 -2.99 1.14 -1.79
C ASN A 151 -1.88 1.08 -0.75
N VAL A 152 -2.13 0.37 0.35
CA VAL A 152 -1.23 0.27 1.51
C VAL A 152 -0.76 -1.17 1.66
N LEU A 153 0.55 -1.36 1.73
CA LEU A 153 1.18 -2.64 1.98
C LEU A 153 2.06 -2.54 3.22
N HIS A 154 1.93 -3.49 4.13
CA HIS A 154 2.81 -3.63 5.27
C HIS A 154 3.79 -4.77 5.04
N CYS A 155 5.04 -4.43 4.81
CA CYS A 155 6.10 -5.36 4.45
C CYS A 155 7.01 -5.55 5.67
N LYS A 156 6.88 -6.68 6.35
CA LYS A 156 7.72 -7.05 7.50
C LYS A 156 8.35 -8.43 7.31
N THR A 157 9.55 -8.62 7.86
CA THR A 157 10.21 -9.93 7.91
C THR A 157 9.65 -10.77 9.05
N TYR A 158 9.58 -12.08 8.84
CA TYR A 158 9.28 -13.08 9.88
C TYR A 158 10.58 -13.72 10.36
N PRO A 159 10.83 -13.79 11.67
CA PRO A 159 12.10 -14.28 12.22
C PRO A 159 12.50 -15.69 11.78
N SER A 160 11.52 -16.57 11.56
CA SER A 160 11.76 -17.96 11.15
C SER A 160 11.99 -18.15 9.66
N ILE A 161 11.69 -17.13 8.86
CA ILE A 161 11.79 -17.20 7.40
C ILE A 161 13.15 -16.66 6.95
N GLN A 162 13.88 -17.48 6.21
CA GLN A 162 15.14 -17.06 5.65
C GLN A 162 14.95 -15.99 4.59
N SER A 163 15.36 -14.77 4.89
CA SER A 163 15.34 -13.64 3.99
C SER A 163 16.72 -12.98 3.90
N ARG A 164 16.94 -12.12 2.89
CA ARG A 164 18.23 -11.44 2.71
C ARG A 164 18.55 -10.47 3.84
N HIS A 165 17.55 -9.85 4.41
CA HIS A 165 17.66 -8.87 5.49
C HIS A 165 16.76 -9.25 6.66
N SER A 166 17.24 -9.04 7.87
CA SER A 166 16.43 -9.10 9.10
C SER A 166 15.86 -7.73 9.43
N ASP A 167 14.82 -7.71 10.28
CA ASP A 167 14.28 -6.51 10.89
C ASP A 167 13.80 -5.45 9.87
N VAL A 168 13.24 -5.92 8.76
CA VAL A 168 12.58 -5.05 7.79
C VAL A 168 11.13 -4.85 8.23
N ASP A 169 10.73 -3.58 8.35
CA ASP A 169 9.36 -3.18 8.66
C ASP A 169 9.04 -1.88 7.92
N ILE A 170 8.49 -1.99 6.73
CA ILE A 170 8.24 -0.89 5.80
C ILE A 170 6.77 -0.83 5.44
N ILE A 171 6.19 0.36 5.51
CA ILE A 171 4.86 0.65 4.96
C ILE A 171 5.02 1.30 3.58
N ILE A 172 4.39 0.72 2.57
CA ILE A 172 4.34 1.31 1.23
C ILE A 172 2.93 1.84 1.01
N ILE A 173 2.84 3.13 0.71
CA ILE A 173 1.60 3.84 0.36
C ILE A 173 1.73 4.28 -1.10
N ARG A 174 0.94 3.64 -1.95
CA ARG A 174 0.92 3.84 -3.38
C ARG A 174 -0.34 4.61 -3.76
N GLU A 175 -0.17 5.71 -4.52
CA GLU A 175 -1.29 6.27 -5.26
C GLU A 175 -1.78 5.23 -6.28
N ASN A 176 -3.10 5.03 -6.43
CA ASN A 176 -3.64 3.85 -7.08
C ASN A 176 -4.67 4.15 -8.18
N THR A 177 -4.96 5.41 -8.46
CA THR A 177 -6.00 5.85 -9.42
C THR A 177 -5.48 6.64 -10.62
N GLU A 178 -4.31 7.23 -10.52
CA GLU A 178 -3.69 8.09 -11.54
C GLU A 178 -2.44 7.45 -12.16
N GLY A 179 -1.67 8.26 -12.86
CA GLY A 179 -0.39 7.90 -13.47
C GLY A 179 -0.57 7.09 -14.75
N GLU A 180 0.34 6.15 -14.96
CA GLU A 180 0.37 5.27 -16.13
C GLU A 180 -0.82 4.29 -16.15
N TYR A 181 -1.44 4.05 -14.99
CA TYR A 181 -2.60 3.17 -14.85
C TYR A 181 -3.93 3.80 -15.27
N SER A 182 -3.92 5.07 -15.72
CA SER A 182 -5.04 5.66 -16.43
C SER A 182 -5.26 5.05 -17.82
N MET A 183 -4.28 4.27 -18.32
CA MET A 183 -4.33 3.53 -19.60
C MET A 183 -4.62 4.43 -20.81
N LEU A 184 -4.10 5.65 -20.80
CA LEU A 184 -4.26 6.60 -21.89
C LEU A 184 -3.10 6.45 -22.87
N GLU A 185 -3.34 5.65 -23.89
CA GLU A 185 -2.37 5.37 -24.96
C GLU A 185 -3.04 5.55 -26.30
N HIS A 186 -2.30 6.01 -27.30
CA HIS A 186 -2.72 6.04 -28.68
C HIS A 186 -1.55 5.90 -29.65
N GLU A 187 -1.84 5.37 -30.82
CA GLU A 187 -0.90 5.28 -31.92
C GLU A 187 -1.11 6.49 -32.83
N ASN A 188 -0.20 7.46 -32.77
CA ASN A 188 -0.26 8.69 -33.56
C ASN A 188 -0.02 8.43 -35.04
N VAL A 189 1.03 7.69 -35.35
CA VAL A 189 1.32 7.14 -36.68
C VAL A 189 1.80 5.69 -36.50
N LYS A 190 1.61 4.86 -37.53
CA LYS A 190 1.94 3.43 -37.45
C LYS A 190 3.35 3.18 -36.89
N GLY A 191 3.42 2.49 -35.75
CA GLY A 191 4.66 2.18 -35.06
C GLY A 191 5.17 3.27 -34.10
N VAL A 192 4.38 4.34 -33.87
CA VAL A 192 4.68 5.39 -32.87
C VAL A 192 3.51 5.47 -31.88
N ILE A 193 3.74 4.90 -30.70
CA ILE A 193 2.75 4.85 -29.61
C ILE A 193 3.13 5.87 -28.55
N GLU A 194 2.17 6.67 -28.14
CA GLU A 194 2.28 7.65 -27.06
C GLU A 194 1.47 7.18 -25.85
N SER A 195 2.07 7.28 -24.67
CA SER A 195 1.41 6.96 -23.39
C SER A 195 1.43 8.17 -22.47
N MET A 196 0.28 8.53 -21.92
CA MET A 196 0.15 9.70 -21.05
C MET A 196 0.17 9.29 -19.58
N LYS A 197 1.12 9.86 -18.84
CA LYS A 197 1.16 9.83 -17.38
C LYS A 197 0.46 11.07 -16.84
N ILE A 198 -0.68 10.87 -16.17
CA ILE A 198 -1.46 11.97 -15.59
C ILE A 198 -1.21 12.01 -14.08
N ILE A 199 -0.74 13.16 -13.58
CA ILE A 199 -0.58 13.44 -12.16
C ILE A 199 -1.33 14.73 -11.86
N THR A 200 -2.26 14.70 -10.91
CA THR A 200 -3.02 15.88 -10.50
C THR A 200 -2.57 16.37 -9.12
N ARG A 201 -2.70 17.67 -8.89
CA ARG A 201 -2.42 18.24 -7.56
C ARG A 201 -3.36 17.64 -6.50
N LYS A 202 -4.65 17.50 -6.82
CA LYS A 202 -5.66 16.94 -5.90
C LYS A 202 -5.31 15.50 -5.50
N GLY A 203 -4.94 14.64 -6.45
CA GLY A 203 -4.52 13.26 -6.18
C GLY A 203 -3.25 13.21 -5.35
N SER A 204 -2.25 14.06 -5.69
CA SER A 204 -0.99 14.16 -4.95
C SER A 204 -1.18 14.66 -3.52
N GLU A 205 -2.04 15.66 -3.28
CA GLU A 205 -2.37 16.16 -1.94
C GLU A 205 -3.07 15.10 -1.11
N ARG A 206 -4.04 14.39 -1.70
CA ARG A 206 -4.80 13.35 -1.03
C ARG A 206 -3.92 12.20 -0.55
N ILE A 207 -3.07 11.67 -1.43
CA ILE A 207 -2.20 10.55 -1.06
C ILE A 207 -1.07 10.97 -0.11
N ALA A 208 -0.50 12.17 -0.28
CA ALA A 208 0.51 12.68 0.63
C ALA A 208 -0.07 12.87 2.05
N ARG A 209 -1.20 13.54 2.18
CA ARG A 209 -1.89 13.73 3.47
C ARG A 209 -2.22 12.38 4.12
N TYR A 210 -2.75 11.44 3.35
CA TYR A 210 -3.02 10.09 3.83
C TYR A 210 -1.75 9.42 4.40
N ALA A 211 -0.60 9.57 3.75
CA ALA A 211 0.66 8.97 4.19
C ALA A 211 1.15 9.55 5.53
N PHE A 212 1.07 10.86 5.73
CA PHE A 212 1.44 11.48 7.01
C PHE A 212 0.47 11.13 8.13
N GLU A 213 -0.84 11.15 7.87
CA GLU A 213 -1.85 10.73 8.85
C GLU A 213 -1.74 9.25 9.22
N TYR A 214 -1.44 8.40 8.22
CA TYR A 214 -1.15 7.00 8.46
C TYR A 214 0.08 6.83 9.38
N ALA A 215 1.16 7.57 9.12
CA ALA A 215 2.36 7.54 9.92
C ALA A 215 2.07 7.91 11.39
N ILE A 216 1.33 8.99 11.63
CA ILE A 216 0.94 9.41 12.99
C ILE A 216 0.10 8.35 13.68
N ARG A 217 -0.95 7.86 13.01
CA ARG A 217 -1.90 6.88 13.57
C ARG A 217 -1.22 5.57 13.98
N HIS A 218 -0.19 5.17 13.24
CA HIS A 218 0.53 3.91 13.50
C HIS A 218 1.88 4.12 14.20
N GLY A 219 2.13 5.31 14.78
CA GLY A 219 3.35 5.60 15.53
C GLY A 219 4.64 5.55 14.69
N ARG A 220 4.53 5.72 13.36
CA ARG A 220 5.66 5.80 12.44
C ARG A 220 6.32 7.17 12.53
N LYS A 221 7.60 7.25 12.22
CA LYS A 221 8.42 8.45 12.47
C LYS A 221 8.89 9.15 11.21
N LYS A 222 8.92 8.44 10.09
CA LYS A 222 9.52 8.94 8.85
C LYS A 222 8.66 8.63 7.64
N VAL A 223 8.47 9.66 6.78
CA VAL A 223 7.84 9.51 5.46
C VAL A 223 8.84 9.84 4.38
N THR A 224 9.05 8.91 3.43
CA THR A 224 9.92 9.10 2.27
C THR A 224 9.08 9.16 1.00
N ALA A 225 9.12 10.31 0.29
CA ALA A 225 8.48 10.45 -1.01
C ALA A 225 9.41 9.94 -2.12
N VAL A 226 8.90 9.01 -2.93
CA VAL A 226 9.66 8.41 -4.04
C VAL A 226 9.16 8.98 -5.37
N HIS A 227 10.08 9.43 -6.22
CA HIS A 227 9.78 10.17 -7.45
C HIS A 227 10.87 10.02 -8.52
N LYS A 228 10.63 10.57 -9.71
CA LYS A 228 11.62 10.75 -10.80
C LYS A 228 11.66 12.20 -11.31
N ALA A 229 11.52 13.17 -10.42
CA ALA A 229 11.40 14.60 -10.74
C ALA A 229 12.63 15.20 -11.44
N ASN A 230 13.79 14.53 -11.40
CA ASN A 230 14.98 14.93 -12.18
C ASN A 230 14.77 14.78 -13.69
N ILE A 231 13.90 13.86 -14.13
CA ILE A 231 13.52 13.62 -15.53
C ILE A 231 12.12 14.17 -15.79
N MET A 232 11.11 13.74 -15.04
CA MET A 232 9.73 14.17 -15.19
C MET A 232 9.44 15.40 -14.33
N LYS A 233 9.99 16.54 -14.77
CA LYS A 233 10.01 17.79 -14.01
C LYS A 233 8.63 18.37 -13.71
N LEU A 234 7.64 18.14 -14.57
CA LEU A 234 6.28 18.64 -14.39
C LEU A 234 5.44 17.65 -13.58
N SER A 235 5.29 16.40 -14.02
CA SER A 235 4.42 15.42 -13.36
C SER A 235 4.95 14.99 -11.99
N ASP A 236 6.16 14.43 -11.94
CA ASP A 236 6.76 14.00 -10.67
C ASP A 236 7.23 15.20 -9.84
N GLY A 237 7.58 16.33 -10.50
CA GLY A 237 7.85 17.60 -9.83
C GLY A 237 6.64 18.09 -9.04
N LEU A 238 5.45 18.06 -9.64
CA LEU A 238 4.19 18.40 -8.96
C LEU A 238 3.95 17.51 -7.74
N PHE A 239 4.13 16.19 -7.89
CA PHE A 239 3.99 15.24 -6.78
C PHE A 239 4.97 15.55 -5.65
N LEU A 240 6.25 15.74 -5.95
CA LEU A 240 7.29 16.04 -4.97
C LEU A 240 7.05 17.35 -4.23
N GLU A 241 6.75 18.43 -4.97
CA GLU A 241 6.43 19.74 -4.38
C GLU A 241 5.23 19.67 -3.45
N THR A 242 4.21 18.91 -3.85
CA THR A 242 3.01 18.69 -3.04
C THR A 242 3.36 17.94 -1.76
N CYS A 243 4.13 16.85 -1.83
CA CYS A 243 4.59 16.13 -0.64
C CYS A 243 5.40 17.02 0.31
N ARG A 244 6.31 17.84 -0.23
CA ARG A 244 7.10 18.82 0.55
C ARG A 244 6.23 19.90 1.20
N SER A 245 5.17 20.32 0.53
CA SER A 245 4.22 21.30 1.08
C SER A 245 3.42 20.72 2.24
N ILE A 246 2.88 19.51 2.05
CA ILE A 246 2.11 18.80 3.08
C ILE A 246 3.01 18.44 4.28
N ALA A 247 4.25 18.04 4.07
CA ALA A 247 5.19 17.72 5.15
C ALA A 247 5.33 18.86 6.18
N LYS A 248 5.21 20.11 5.77
CA LYS A 248 5.27 21.27 6.67
C LYS A 248 4.11 21.34 7.67
N GLU A 249 2.99 20.66 7.36
CA GLU A 249 1.81 20.57 8.24
C GLU A 249 2.00 19.52 9.34
N TYR A 250 3.02 18.64 9.22
CA TYR A 250 3.29 17.50 10.11
C TYR A 250 4.73 17.53 10.64
N PRO A 251 5.10 18.54 11.45
CA PRO A 251 6.49 18.72 11.90
C PRO A 251 7.00 17.58 12.80
N GLU A 252 6.12 16.77 13.35
CA GLU A 252 6.43 15.60 14.16
C GLU A 252 6.94 14.38 13.36
N ILE A 253 6.76 14.40 12.02
CA ILE A 253 7.21 13.32 11.12
C ILE A 253 8.42 13.80 10.33
N GLU A 254 9.50 13.03 10.38
CA GLU A 254 10.67 13.26 9.52
C GLU A 254 10.27 13.06 8.07
N PHE A 255 10.51 14.05 7.23
CA PHE A 255 10.29 13.94 5.79
C PHE A 255 11.60 13.84 5.01
N SER A 256 11.65 12.90 4.09
CA SER A 256 12.72 12.79 3.09
C SER A 256 12.14 12.50 1.71
N ASP A 257 12.91 12.78 0.66
CA ASP A 257 12.56 12.38 -0.69
C ASP A 257 13.71 11.64 -1.36
N MET A 258 13.39 10.74 -2.29
CA MET A 258 14.38 9.93 -2.98
C MET A 258 13.95 9.61 -4.40
N ILE A 259 14.91 9.63 -5.34
CA ILE A 259 14.69 9.22 -6.72
C ILE A 259 14.48 7.70 -6.79
N VAL A 260 13.53 7.23 -7.59
CA VAL A 260 13.06 5.83 -7.61
C VAL A 260 14.15 4.80 -7.89
N ASP A 261 15.08 5.08 -8.80
CA ASP A 261 16.20 4.18 -9.10
C ASP A 261 17.17 4.06 -7.91
N ASN A 262 17.49 5.18 -7.26
CA ASN A 262 18.25 5.16 -6.00
C ASN A 262 17.47 4.43 -4.89
N THR A 263 16.16 4.63 -4.81
CA THR A 263 15.30 3.93 -3.86
C THR A 263 15.38 2.41 -4.02
N CYS A 264 15.30 1.90 -5.25
CA CYS A 264 15.42 0.47 -5.51
C CYS A 264 16.80 -0.08 -5.11
N MET A 265 17.88 0.65 -5.41
CA MET A 265 19.22 0.28 -4.98
C MET A 265 19.34 0.26 -3.45
N GLN A 266 18.85 1.30 -2.78
CA GLN A 266 18.91 1.43 -1.32
C GLN A 266 18.05 0.39 -0.60
N LEU A 267 16.90 0.00 -1.14
CA LEU A 267 16.07 -1.08 -0.60
C LEU A 267 16.82 -2.42 -0.60
N VAL A 268 17.56 -2.72 -1.67
CA VAL A 268 18.37 -3.95 -1.74
C VAL A 268 19.60 -3.89 -0.83
N ALA A 269 20.20 -2.70 -0.68
CA ALA A 269 21.41 -2.53 0.11
C ALA A 269 21.10 -2.40 1.61
N ARG A 270 20.12 -1.58 1.99
CA ARG A 270 19.81 -1.24 3.39
C ARG A 270 18.33 -0.87 3.55
N PRO A 271 17.40 -1.83 3.53
CA PRO A 271 15.95 -1.56 3.62
C PRO A 271 15.51 -0.91 4.94
N GLN A 272 16.23 -1.16 6.05
CA GLN A 272 15.89 -0.66 7.39
C GLN A 272 15.89 0.86 7.53
N GLN A 273 16.42 1.60 6.56
CA GLN A 273 16.38 3.08 6.56
C GLN A 273 15.01 3.66 6.20
N PHE A 274 14.12 2.83 5.64
CA PHE A 274 12.77 3.22 5.24
C PHE A 274 11.76 2.84 6.33
N ASP A 275 10.79 3.71 6.55
CA ASP A 275 9.68 3.50 7.49
C ASP A 275 8.35 3.54 6.73
N VAL A 276 7.85 4.72 6.37
CA VAL A 276 6.71 4.89 5.47
C VAL A 276 7.19 5.46 4.14
N MET A 277 6.78 4.87 3.04
CA MET A 277 7.13 5.31 1.69
C MET A 277 5.87 5.71 0.94
N VAL A 278 5.85 6.90 0.33
CA VAL A 278 4.73 7.35 -0.50
C VAL A 278 5.20 7.60 -1.93
N MET A 279 4.42 7.15 -2.91
CA MET A 279 4.86 7.20 -4.30
C MET A 279 3.71 7.12 -5.31
N PRO A 280 3.94 7.60 -6.56
CA PRO A 280 3.04 7.41 -7.68
C PRO A 280 2.80 5.94 -8.01
N ASN A 281 1.78 5.70 -8.80
CA ASN A 281 1.19 4.40 -9.08
C ASN A 281 2.19 3.36 -9.60
N LEU A 282 2.87 3.61 -10.70
CA LEU A 282 3.80 2.63 -11.29
C LEU A 282 4.98 2.34 -10.35
N TYR A 283 5.56 3.37 -9.74
CA TYR A 283 6.68 3.18 -8.82
C TYR A 283 6.26 2.36 -7.60
N GLY A 284 5.05 2.59 -7.08
CA GLY A 284 4.49 1.80 -5.99
C GLY A 284 4.36 0.32 -6.34
N ASN A 285 3.98 0.01 -7.59
CA ASN A 285 3.91 -1.37 -8.03
C ASN A 285 5.30 -2.03 -8.12
N VAL A 286 6.28 -1.32 -8.68
CA VAL A 286 7.66 -1.84 -8.80
C VAL A 286 8.29 -2.01 -7.41
N VAL A 287 8.26 -0.97 -6.60
CA VAL A 287 8.87 -0.96 -5.26
C VAL A 287 8.24 -2.00 -4.33
N SER A 288 6.91 -2.15 -4.36
CA SER A 288 6.24 -3.16 -3.54
C SER A 288 6.68 -4.59 -3.88
N ASN A 289 6.90 -4.89 -5.17
CA ASN A 289 7.40 -6.20 -5.59
C ASN A 289 8.88 -6.42 -5.20
N VAL A 290 9.71 -5.37 -5.25
CA VAL A 290 11.09 -5.43 -4.75
C VAL A 290 11.10 -5.75 -3.25
N VAL A 291 10.34 -4.99 -2.46
CA VAL A 291 10.28 -5.21 -1.00
C VAL A 291 9.66 -6.56 -0.67
N CYS A 292 8.63 -6.99 -1.40
CA CYS A 292 8.05 -8.32 -1.28
C CYS A 292 9.13 -9.43 -1.39
N GLY A 293 10.00 -9.34 -2.41
CA GLY A 293 11.12 -10.27 -2.57
C GLY A 293 12.14 -10.23 -1.43
N LEU A 294 12.29 -9.08 -0.76
CA LEU A 294 13.22 -8.91 0.36
C LEU A 294 12.68 -9.48 1.69
N VAL A 295 11.36 -9.59 1.87
CA VAL A 295 10.75 -10.04 3.14
C VAL A 295 10.26 -11.49 3.13
N GLY A 296 10.50 -12.24 2.06
CA GLY A 296 10.17 -13.67 1.99
C GLY A 296 9.18 -14.07 0.89
N GLY A 297 8.70 -13.12 0.09
CA GLY A 297 7.93 -13.43 -1.12
C GLY A 297 6.44 -13.07 -1.06
N PRO A 298 5.74 -13.33 -2.18
CA PRO A 298 4.35 -12.89 -2.39
C PRO A 298 3.32 -13.60 -1.50
N GLY A 299 3.65 -14.75 -0.98
CA GLY A 299 2.77 -15.56 -0.13
C GLY A 299 2.53 -15.00 1.26
N LEU A 300 3.24 -13.94 1.66
CA LEU A 300 3.16 -13.35 3.00
C LEU A 300 2.47 -11.98 3.04
N LEU A 301 2.41 -11.29 1.90
CA LEU A 301 2.09 -9.88 1.84
C LEU A 301 0.60 -9.64 1.61
N SER A 302 -0.03 -8.88 2.51
CA SER A 302 -1.38 -8.35 2.32
C SER A 302 -1.38 -6.96 1.71
N GLY A 303 -2.47 -6.60 1.03
CA GLY A 303 -2.71 -5.29 0.46
C GLY A 303 -4.08 -4.74 0.85
N ARG A 304 -4.11 -3.48 1.23
CA ARG A 304 -5.31 -2.74 1.62
C ARG A 304 -5.53 -1.64 0.59
N ASN A 305 -6.70 -1.59 -0.02
CA ASN A 305 -7.06 -0.51 -0.93
C ASN A 305 -8.17 0.32 -0.30
N TYR A 306 -7.89 1.60 -0.09
CA TYR A 306 -8.82 2.53 0.57
C TYR A 306 -9.29 3.63 -0.38
N GLY A 307 -10.60 3.86 -0.39
CA GLY A 307 -11.26 5.04 -0.92
C GLY A 307 -11.86 5.90 0.20
N GLU A 308 -12.69 6.88 -0.15
CA GLU A 308 -13.43 7.64 0.86
C GLU A 308 -14.61 6.86 1.46
N HIS A 309 -15.17 5.89 0.69
CA HIS A 309 -16.39 5.18 1.04
C HIS A 309 -16.26 3.66 0.98
N PHE A 310 -15.18 3.15 0.40
CA PHE A 310 -15.01 1.72 0.14
C PHE A 310 -13.62 1.25 0.53
N ALA A 311 -13.55 0.02 1.00
CA ALA A 311 -12.28 -0.65 1.28
C ALA A 311 -12.26 -2.04 0.61
N VAL A 312 -11.16 -2.37 -0.06
CA VAL A 312 -10.96 -3.67 -0.71
C VAL A 312 -9.64 -4.26 -0.26
N PHE A 313 -9.70 -5.46 0.30
CA PHE A 313 -8.56 -6.21 0.82
C PHE A 313 -8.21 -7.33 -0.15
N GLU A 314 -6.93 -7.47 -0.46
CA GLU A 314 -6.42 -8.47 -1.41
C GLU A 314 -4.97 -8.84 -1.05
N PRO A 315 -4.41 -9.97 -1.51
CA PRO A 315 -2.97 -10.22 -1.41
C PRO A 315 -2.16 -9.08 -2.03
N GLY A 316 -1.06 -8.70 -1.39
CA GLY A 316 -0.30 -7.50 -1.78
C GLY A 316 0.31 -7.56 -3.18
N THR A 317 0.59 -8.77 -3.67
CA THR A 317 1.01 -9.00 -5.06
C THR A 317 -0.17 -9.57 -5.84
N ARG A 318 -0.27 -9.19 -7.12
CA ARG A 318 -1.41 -9.53 -7.98
C ARG A 318 -1.18 -10.80 -8.80
N ASN A 319 -0.47 -11.77 -8.23
CA ASN A 319 -0.25 -13.06 -8.86
C ASN A 319 -1.48 -13.94 -8.65
N THR A 320 -1.99 -14.53 -9.73
CA THR A 320 -3.12 -15.47 -9.66
C THR A 320 -2.70 -16.85 -9.17
N GLY A 321 -1.41 -17.18 -9.24
CA GLY A 321 -0.91 -18.52 -8.91
C GLY A 321 -1.52 -19.64 -9.76
N ALA A 322 -1.95 -19.35 -10.99
CA ALA A 322 -2.65 -20.31 -11.86
C ALA A 322 -1.89 -21.63 -12.05
N SER A 323 -0.55 -21.59 -12.08
CA SER A 323 0.28 -22.80 -12.25
C SER A 323 0.28 -23.74 -11.03
N VAL A 324 -0.12 -23.27 -9.87
CA VAL A 324 -0.16 -24.02 -8.60
C VAL A 324 -1.58 -24.25 -8.07
N ALA A 325 -2.58 -23.71 -8.75
CA ALA A 325 -3.99 -23.83 -8.36
C ALA A 325 -4.44 -25.31 -8.29
N GLY A 326 -5.17 -25.64 -7.23
CA GLY A 326 -5.67 -27.00 -6.99
C GLY A 326 -4.62 -28.05 -6.59
N ARG A 327 -3.35 -27.64 -6.40
CA ARG A 327 -2.25 -28.55 -6.03
C ARG A 327 -2.01 -28.60 -4.52
N ASN A 328 -2.74 -27.83 -3.74
CA ASN A 328 -2.61 -27.74 -2.27
C ASN A 328 -1.17 -27.38 -1.81
N ILE A 329 -0.48 -26.52 -2.56
CA ILE A 329 0.90 -26.07 -2.25
C ILE A 329 1.04 -24.55 -2.16
N ALA A 330 -0.02 -23.80 -2.47
CA ALA A 330 0.00 -22.34 -2.41
C ALA A 330 -0.02 -21.87 -0.95
N ASN A 331 0.77 -20.84 -0.65
CA ASN A 331 0.82 -20.26 0.68
C ASN A 331 -0.46 -19.46 0.99
N PRO A 332 -1.23 -19.81 2.05
CA PRO A 332 -2.48 -19.13 2.37
C PRO A 332 -2.28 -17.81 3.16
N VAL A 333 -1.07 -17.56 3.69
CA VAL A 333 -0.80 -16.51 4.68
C VAL A 333 -1.12 -15.11 4.15
N ALA A 334 -0.79 -14.79 2.90
CA ALA A 334 -1.09 -13.49 2.32
C ALA A 334 -2.60 -13.18 2.32
N MET A 335 -3.44 -14.16 1.97
CA MET A 335 -4.89 -14.00 1.98
C MET A 335 -5.43 -13.93 3.41
N LEU A 336 -4.89 -14.71 4.33
CA LEU A 336 -5.26 -14.67 5.74
C LEU A 336 -4.88 -13.33 6.38
N ASN A 337 -3.71 -12.80 6.09
CA ASN A 337 -3.31 -11.46 6.52
C ASN A 337 -4.23 -10.39 5.93
N SER A 338 -4.66 -10.52 4.67
CA SER A 338 -5.63 -9.59 4.05
C SER A 338 -6.99 -9.67 4.74
N ALA A 339 -7.41 -10.86 5.15
CA ALA A 339 -8.63 -11.05 5.92
C ALA A 339 -8.51 -10.45 7.33
N CYS A 340 -7.36 -10.56 8.00
CA CYS A 340 -7.11 -9.89 9.28
C CYS A 340 -7.13 -8.36 9.13
N ASP A 341 -6.53 -7.82 8.07
CA ASP A 341 -6.58 -6.40 7.76
C ASP A 341 -8.02 -5.89 7.54
N MET A 342 -8.85 -6.72 6.92
CA MET A 342 -10.28 -6.46 6.77
C MET A 342 -11.00 -6.46 8.15
N LEU A 343 -10.66 -7.38 9.04
CA LEU A 343 -11.24 -7.42 10.39
C LEU A 343 -10.85 -6.18 11.21
N GLU A 344 -9.61 -5.73 11.13
CA GLU A 344 -9.19 -4.44 11.74
C GLU A 344 -10.02 -3.27 11.22
N HIS A 345 -10.26 -3.23 9.91
CA HIS A 345 -11.08 -2.18 9.30
C HIS A 345 -12.54 -2.21 9.77
N LEU A 346 -13.05 -3.38 10.13
CA LEU A 346 -14.41 -3.59 10.68
C LEU A 346 -14.48 -3.41 12.19
N ASP A 347 -13.42 -2.90 12.83
CA ASP A 347 -13.29 -2.77 14.30
C ASP A 347 -13.42 -4.12 15.05
N LEU A 348 -13.11 -5.24 14.39
CA LEU A 348 -13.05 -6.58 14.96
C LEU A 348 -11.61 -6.96 15.38
N GLN A 349 -10.96 -6.07 16.12
CA GLN A 349 -9.54 -6.18 16.50
C GLN A 349 -9.22 -7.50 17.21
N SER A 350 -10.05 -7.92 18.17
CA SER A 350 -9.80 -9.14 18.93
C SER A 350 -9.76 -10.41 18.06
N HIS A 351 -10.60 -10.46 17.02
CA HIS A 351 -10.60 -11.58 16.08
C HIS A 351 -9.40 -11.50 15.11
N ALA A 352 -9.01 -10.29 14.71
CA ALA A 352 -7.81 -10.09 13.88
C ALA A 352 -6.55 -10.53 14.63
N ASP A 353 -6.42 -10.13 15.89
CA ASP A 353 -5.27 -10.48 16.73
C ASP A 353 -5.20 -11.99 16.97
N LEU A 354 -6.34 -12.63 17.32
CA LEU A 354 -6.40 -14.07 17.51
C LEU A 354 -5.90 -14.86 16.27
N ILE A 355 -6.31 -14.44 15.08
CA ILE A 355 -5.89 -15.11 13.84
C ILE A 355 -4.43 -14.79 13.52
N ARG A 356 -3.96 -13.55 13.72
CA ARG A 356 -2.55 -13.18 13.50
C ARG A 356 -1.60 -13.89 14.44
N ASP A 357 -1.94 -13.98 15.71
CA ASP A 357 -1.16 -14.73 16.70
C ASP A 357 -1.03 -16.20 16.30
N ALA A 358 -2.12 -16.80 15.79
CA ALA A 358 -2.10 -18.15 15.30
C ALA A 358 -1.23 -18.32 14.03
N ILE A 359 -1.24 -17.34 13.12
CA ILE A 359 -0.36 -17.31 11.94
C ILE A 359 1.10 -17.17 12.39
N ASP A 360 1.39 -16.19 13.25
CA ASP A 360 2.74 -15.95 13.76
C ASP A 360 3.30 -17.16 14.49
N ARG A 361 2.50 -17.84 15.31
CA ARG A 361 2.90 -19.08 15.99
C ARG A 361 3.18 -20.20 14.99
N THR A 362 2.28 -20.41 14.02
CA THR A 362 2.45 -21.43 12.96
C THR A 362 3.76 -21.24 12.18
N LEU A 363 4.08 -19.99 11.82
CA LEU A 363 5.29 -19.70 11.07
C LEU A 363 6.53 -19.70 11.95
N ASN A 364 6.53 -18.99 13.07
CA ASN A 364 7.74 -18.72 13.84
C ASN A 364 8.09 -19.77 14.88
N VAL A 365 7.10 -20.44 15.48
CA VAL A 365 7.28 -21.43 16.55
C VAL A 365 7.18 -22.85 15.98
N ASP A 366 6.07 -23.18 15.35
CA ASP A 366 5.80 -24.52 14.83
C ASP A 366 6.54 -24.78 13.51
N LYS A 367 7.01 -23.71 12.83
CA LYS A 367 7.81 -23.72 11.59
C LYS A 367 7.17 -24.53 10.46
N ILE A 368 5.85 -24.45 10.35
CA ILE A 368 5.10 -25.10 9.27
C ILE A 368 5.11 -24.16 8.04
N HIS A 369 6.05 -24.40 7.14
CA HIS A 369 6.32 -23.58 5.98
C HIS A 369 5.95 -24.29 4.68
N THR A 370 5.32 -23.58 3.78
CA THR A 370 5.08 -24.00 2.40
C THR A 370 6.36 -23.93 1.55
N ALA A 371 6.32 -24.47 0.35
CA ALA A 371 7.49 -24.59 -0.53
C ALA A 371 8.10 -23.24 -0.93
N ASP A 372 7.32 -22.18 -1.04
CA ASP A 372 7.78 -20.81 -1.33
C ASP A 372 8.62 -20.22 -0.17
N LEU A 373 8.44 -20.73 1.05
CA LEU A 373 9.20 -20.36 2.24
C LEU A 373 10.32 -21.38 2.58
N GLY A 374 10.61 -22.30 1.66
CA GLY A 374 11.64 -23.32 1.82
C GLY A 374 11.20 -24.53 2.65
N GLY A 375 9.92 -24.68 2.97
CA GLY A 375 9.33 -25.83 3.65
C GLY A 375 8.77 -26.89 2.71
N GLN A 376 8.07 -27.87 3.28
CA GLN A 376 7.41 -28.95 2.55
C GLN A 376 5.94 -29.09 2.94
N ALA A 377 5.41 -28.21 3.77
CA ALA A 377 4.02 -28.26 4.21
C ALA A 377 3.09 -27.90 3.05
N THR A 378 1.92 -28.51 3.06
CA THR A 378 0.83 -28.16 2.14
C THR A 378 0.08 -26.93 2.64
N SER A 379 -0.72 -26.30 1.78
CA SER A 379 -1.63 -25.21 2.17
C SER A 379 -2.55 -25.66 3.31
N LEU A 380 -3.05 -26.89 3.24
CA LEU A 380 -3.95 -27.46 4.23
C LEU A 380 -3.26 -27.68 5.59
N ASP A 381 -1.99 -28.13 5.60
CA ASP A 381 -1.23 -28.31 6.86
C ASP A 381 -1.09 -26.97 7.61
N VAL A 382 -0.79 -25.89 6.90
CA VAL A 382 -0.71 -24.54 7.47
C VAL A 382 -2.05 -24.14 8.07
N VAL A 383 -3.14 -24.30 7.32
CA VAL A 383 -4.49 -23.93 7.76
C VAL A 383 -4.96 -24.76 8.95
N GLN A 384 -4.70 -26.07 8.94
CA GLN A 384 -5.07 -26.96 10.07
C GLN A 384 -4.31 -26.59 11.34
N ASN A 385 -3.01 -26.25 11.24
CA ASN A 385 -2.27 -25.81 12.41
C ASN A 385 -2.80 -24.49 12.96
N ILE A 386 -3.10 -23.50 12.11
CA ILE A 386 -3.72 -22.24 12.53
C ILE A 386 -5.04 -22.50 13.26
N ILE A 387 -5.90 -23.37 12.73
CA ILE A 387 -7.17 -23.75 13.39
C ILE A 387 -6.90 -24.42 14.75
N HIS A 388 -5.93 -25.32 14.83
CA HIS A 388 -5.56 -25.96 16.07
C HIS A 388 -5.10 -24.96 17.14
N VAL A 389 -4.26 -24.00 16.76
CA VAL A 389 -3.80 -22.92 17.66
C VAL A 389 -4.97 -22.05 18.14
N ILE A 390 -5.89 -21.67 17.24
CA ILE A 390 -7.10 -20.90 17.59
C ILE A 390 -7.94 -21.67 18.61
N GLN A 391 -8.19 -22.96 18.39
CA GLN A 391 -8.98 -23.79 19.28
C GLN A 391 -8.32 -23.97 20.66
N ALA A 392 -7.00 -24.07 20.72
CA ALA A 392 -6.27 -24.12 21.98
C ALA A 392 -6.46 -22.83 22.78
N ASN A 393 -6.21 -21.69 22.15
CA ASN A 393 -6.35 -20.38 22.79
C ASN A 393 -7.79 -20.07 23.26
N THR A 394 -8.80 -20.56 22.52
CA THR A 394 -10.21 -20.33 22.87
C THR A 394 -10.64 -21.21 24.08
N LYS A 395 -10.05 -22.39 24.27
CA LYS A 395 -10.33 -23.24 25.43
C LYS A 395 -9.75 -22.68 26.73
N ASP A 396 -8.56 -22.06 26.64
CA ASP A 396 -7.90 -21.47 27.82
C ASP A 396 -8.58 -20.16 28.29
N SER A 397 -9.36 -19.50 27.43
CA SER A 397 -10.11 -18.27 27.79
C SER A 397 -11.50 -18.50 28.34
N SER A 398 -11.96 -19.76 28.44
CA SER A 398 -13.31 -20.13 28.95
C SER A 398 -13.34 -20.53 30.42
N TRP A 399 -12.36 -20.09 31.23
CA TRP A 399 -12.35 -20.27 32.71
C TRP A 399 -12.39 -18.95 33.47
#